data_c1339eb21cb795d351797c345b45585c
#
_entry.id   c1339eb21cb795d351797c345b45585c
#
_cell.length_a   1.000
_cell.length_b   1.000
_cell.length_c   1.000
_cell.angle_alpha   90.00
_cell.angle_beta   90.00
_cell.angle_gamma   90.00
#
_symmetry.space_group_name_H-M   'P 1'
#
loop_
_entity.id
_entity.type
_entity.pdbx_description
1 polymer ?
#
loop_
_entity_poly.entity_id
_entity_poly.type
_entity_poly.pdbx_seq_one_letter_code
_entity_poly.pdbx_strand_id
1 'polypeptide(L)'
;MISVIIPTYKEPEVLDLCLRSAIEGQNYKNEIIVVVDGFYEENKEVLTKWKDHISILNLEENVGQSRCTNLGVYNATYDLVLIVNDDNVFPKNWDIKLERSYEPNSVISPNQIEPIPSMFRQFIIKDLGRDPNTFDLQSYWNFEDLQKDRKIEETGSTLPILINKYDYLRVGGWDESYPGAWVVDWEFFMKCKMTGMKMLRSYDCSFYHFVSIGTKSQDRIAHSQMLEQQCHEYSYYKWRKRILHNPIDNSKYLS
;
A
#
# COMPACT_ATOMS: atom_id res chain seq x y z
N MET A 1 12.83 13.38 -0.58
CA MET A 1 12.51 12.59 0.65
C MET A 1 11.03 12.29 0.67
N ILE A 2 10.67 11.14 1.23
CA ILE A 2 9.33 10.55 1.19
C ILE A 2 8.88 10.25 2.63
N SER A 3 7.60 10.50 2.95
CA SER A 3 6.96 9.99 4.16
C SER A 3 6.26 8.67 3.83
N VAL A 4 6.74 7.58 4.41
CA VAL A 4 6.16 6.24 4.24
C VAL A 4 5.08 6.02 5.29
N ILE A 5 3.88 5.66 4.87
CA ILE A 5 2.73 5.43 5.73
C ILE A 5 2.42 3.93 5.74
N ILE A 6 2.53 3.30 6.90
CA ILE A 6 2.33 1.86 7.10
C ILE A 6 1.23 1.65 8.16
N PRO A 7 -0.03 1.49 7.76
CA PRO A 7 -1.05 0.98 8.66
C PRO A 7 -0.72 -0.47 9.04
N THR A 8 -0.86 -0.82 10.32
CA THR A 8 -0.63 -2.19 10.80
C THR A 8 -1.68 -2.61 11.82
N TYR A 9 -1.93 -3.91 11.90
CA TYR A 9 -2.97 -4.46 12.78
C TYR A 9 -2.40 -5.51 13.76
N LYS A 10 -2.22 -6.76 13.35
CA LYS A 10 -1.90 -7.90 14.23
C LYS A 10 -0.80 -8.83 13.71
N GLU A 11 0.00 -8.41 12.77
CA GLU A 11 0.96 -9.28 12.08
C GLU A 11 2.40 -8.79 12.29
N PRO A 12 2.94 -8.91 13.53
CA PRO A 12 4.23 -8.33 13.88
C PRO A 12 5.42 -8.86 13.07
N GLU A 13 5.41 -10.14 12.65
CA GLU A 13 6.49 -10.72 11.86
C GLU A 13 6.56 -10.12 10.46
N VAL A 14 5.40 -9.83 9.89
CA VAL A 14 5.29 -9.20 8.57
C VAL A 14 5.71 -7.74 8.65
N LEU A 15 5.23 -7.04 9.69
CA LEU A 15 5.63 -5.67 9.97
C LEU A 15 7.15 -5.55 10.18
N ASP A 16 7.78 -6.49 10.91
CA ASP A 16 9.24 -6.48 11.13
C ASP A 16 10.02 -6.55 9.81
N LEU A 17 9.62 -7.44 8.91
CA LEU A 17 10.25 -7.58 7.60
C LEU A 17 9.98 -6.35 6.72
N CYS A 18 8.76 -5.80 6.73
CA CYS A 18 8.40 -4.57 6.03
C CYS A 18 9.30 -3.42 6.48
N LEU A 19 9.41 -3.17 7.78
CA LEU A 19 10.25 -2.12 8.36
C LEU A 19 11.74 -2.36 8.08
N ARG A 20 12.24 -3.58 8.26
CA ARG A 20 13.64 -3.92 7.95
C ARG A 20 13.97 -3.59 6.50
N SER A 21 13.13 -4.02 5.57
CA SER A 21 13.37 -3.79 4.14
C SER A 21 13.27 -2.30 3.77
N ALA A 22 12.33 -1.56 4.37
CA ALA A 22 12.20 -0.12 4.16
C ALA A 22 13.44 0.64 4.64
N ILE A 23 13.92 0.33 5.86
CA ILE A 23 15.05 1.03 6.51
C ILE A 23 16.39 0.65 5.87
N GLU A 24 16.65 -0.65 5.63
CA GLU A 24 17.91 -1.12 5.05
C GLU A 24 17.97 -0.89 3.53
N GLY A 25 16.81 -0.75 2.86
CA GLY A 25 16.70 -0.55 1.41
C GLY A 25 16.75 0.90 0.96
N GLN A 26 16.60 1.89 1.86
CA GLN A 26 16.59 3.31 1.51
C GLN A 26 18.01 3.89 1.31
N ASN A 27 18.10 4.96 0.54
CA ASN A 27 19.33 5.75 0.35
C ASN A 27 19.33 7.02 1.19
N TYR A 28 18.18 7.64 1.36
CA TYR A 28 18.01 8.83 2.20
C TYR A 28 17.34 8.45 3.51
N LYS A 29 17.52 9.26 4.53
CA LYS A 29 16.75 9.09 5.77
C LYS A 29 15.32 9.60 5.54
N ASN A 30 14.47 8.71 5.03
CA ASN A 30 13.05 8.99 4.85
C ASN A 30 12.31 8.94 6.18
N GLU A 31 11.13 9.55 6.23
CA GLU A 31 10.22 9.44 7.36
C GLU A 31 9.39 8.15 7.23
N ILE A 32 9.31 7.36 8.29
CA ILE A 32 8.46 6.17 8.33
C ILE A 32 7.47 6.33 9.47
N ILE A 33 6.18 6.36 9.14
CA ILE A 33 5.08 6.50 10.09
C ILE A 33 4.31 5.19 10.13
N VAL A 34 4.38 4.50 11.26
CA VAL A 34 3.59 3.28 11.53
C VAL A 34 2.33 3.70 12.27
N VAL A 35 1.17 3.36 11.71
CA VAL A 35 -0.13 3.64 12.33
C VAL A 35 -0.70 2.33 12.84
N VAL A 36 -0.73 2.17 14.17
CA VAL A 36 -1.17 0.94 14.84
C VAL A 36 -2.67 1.01 15.06
N ASP A 37 -3.41 0.11 14.42
CA ASP A 37 -4.88 0.06 14.40
C ASP A 37 -5.41 -0.78 15.59
N GLY A 38 -5.22 -0.27 16.84
CA GLY A 38 -5.77 -0.83 18.09
C GLY A 38 -4.91 -1.95 18.65
N PHE A 39 -4.02 -2.61 18.17
CA PHE A 39 -3.33 -3.76 18.74
C PHE A 39 -1.84 -3.47 19.01
N TYR A 40 -1.60 -2.49 19.88
CA TYR A 40 -0.24 -2.06 20.20
C TYR A 40 0.59 -3.14 20.88
N GLU A 41 0.01 -3.86 21.85
CA GLU A 41 0.76 -4.84 22.65
C GLU A 41 1.25 -6.02 21.78
N GLU A 42 0.47 -6.44 20.79
CA GLU A 42 0.85 -7.48 19.82
C GLU A 42 2.04 -7.06 18.95
N ASN A 43 2.15 -5.77 18.63
CA ASN A 43 3.22 -5.21 17.81
C ASN A 43 4.38 -4.60 18.60
N LYS A 44 4.29 -4.55 19.95
CA LYS A 44 5.17 -3.81 20.83
C LYS A 44 6.66 -4.15 20.69
N GLU A 45 6.97 -5.42 20.56
CA GLU A 45 8.36 -5.87 20.42
C GLU A 45 8.99 -5.31 19.15
N VAL A 46 8.30 -5.42 18.01
CA VAL A 46 8.73 -4.89 16.71
C VAL A 46 8.82 -3.36 16.74
N LEU A 47 7.81 -2.70 17.28
CA LEU A 47 7.81 -1.24 17.40
C LEU A 47 8.96 -0.74 18.28
N THR A 48 9.26 -1.45 19.37
CA THR A 48 10.39 -1.12 20.24
C THR A 48 11.74 -1.34 19.56
N LYS A 49 11.87 -2.42 18.79
CA LYS A 49 13.07 -2.72 17.98
C LYS A 49 13.41 -1.59 17.01
N TRP A 50 12.41 -1.00 16.36
CA TRP A 50 12.59 0.00 15.32
C TRP A 50 12.34 1.46 15.75
N LYS A 51 12.10 1.72 17.03
CA LYS A 51 11.68 3.03 17.60
C LYS A 51 12.55 4.23 17.19
N ASP A 52 13.85 4.02 16.96
CA ASP A 52 14.79 5.09 16.58
C ASP A 52 14.73 5.44 15.07
N HIS A 53 13.96 4.67 14.32
CA HIS A 53 13.82 4.79 12.85
C HIS A 53 12.40 5.14 12.39
N ILE A 54 11.40 5.02 13.28
CA ILE A 54 9.99 5.19 12.94
C ILE A 54 9.30 6.19 13.87
N SER A 55 8.23 6.80 13.37
CA SER A 55 7.23 7.50 14.18
C SER A 55 6.02 6.59 14.35
N ILE A 56 5.50 6.50 15.57
CA ILE A 56 4.38 5.61 15.90
C ILE A 56 3.15 6.45 16.20
N LEU A 57 2.06 6.21 15.49
CA LEU A 57 0.73 6.71 15.79
C LEU A 57 -0.09 5.52 16.31
N ASN A 58 -0.31 5.49 17.61
CA ASN A 58 -1.05 4.42 18.26
C ASN A 58 -2.51 4.81 18.45
N LEU A 59 -3.43 3.99 17.94
CA LEU A 59 -4.87 4.10 18.18
C LEU A 59 -5.27 3.10 19.27
N GLU A 60 -6.17 3.54 20.17
CA GLU A 60 -6.62 2.68 21.26
C GLU A 60 -7.56 1.56 20.80
N GLU A 61 -8.28 1.80 19.68
CA GLU A 61 -9.26 0.87 19.11
C GLU A 61 -9.00 0.66 17.62
N ASN A 62 -9.47 -0.48 17.10
CA ASN A 62 -9.48 -0.73 15.65
C ASN A 62 -10.49 0.22 14.97
N VAL A 63 -9.98 1.08 14.12
CA VAL A 63 -10.76 2.07 13.37
C VAL A 63 -10.75 1.83 11.87
N GLY A 64 -9.99 0.82 11.42
CA GLY A 64 -9.88 0.39 10.05
C GLY A 64 -8.80 1.11 9.24
N GLN A 65 -8.36 0.44 8.18
CA GLN A 65 -7.24 0.85 7.34
C GLN A 65 -7.41 2.25 6.75
N SER A 66 -8.63 2.63 6.35
CA SER A 66 -8.89 3.96 5.73
C SER A 66 -8.51 5.10 6.67
N ARG A 67 -8.95 5.02 7.91
CA ARG A 67 -8.66 6.04 8.92
C ARG A 67 -7.19 6.05 9.32
N CYS A 68 -6.58 4.87 9.46
CA CYS A 68 -5.15 4.76 9.73
C CYS A 68 -4.31 5.39 8.61
N THR A 69 -4.65 5.11 7.35
CA THR A 69 -3.98 5.70 6.19
C THR A 69 -4.11 7.23 6.18
N ASN A 70 -5.34 7.75 6.35
CA ASN A 70 -5.57 9.20 6.41
C ASN A 70 -4.78 9.86 7.54
N LEU A 71 -4.82 9.27 8.74
CA LEU A 71 -4.09 9.78 9.90
C LEU A 71 -2.58 9.84 9.65
N GLY A 72 -2.02 8.78 9.05
CA GLY A 72 -0.62 8.75 8.66
C GLY A 72 -0.27 9.85 7.66
N VAL A 73 -1.08 10.02 6.62
CA VAL A 73 -0.88 11.09 5.62
C VAL A 73 -1.00 12.48 6.24
N TYR A 74 -1.95 12.70 7.13
CA TYR A 74 -2.08 13.98 7.84
C TYR A 74 -0.81 14.34 8.62
N ASN A 75 -0.19 13.37 9.27
CA ASN A 75 1.02 13.55 10.08
C ASN A 75 2.32 13.53 9.27
N ALA A 76 2.28 13.19 7.99
CA ALA A 76 3.45 13.18 7.13
C ALA A 76 4.11 14.55 7.02
N THR A 77 5.44 14.60 7.13
CA THR A 77 6.23 15.82 7.04
C THR A 77 6.55 16.22 5.60
N TYR A 78 6.79 15.22 4.72
CA TYR A 78 7.22 15.48 3.35
C TYR A 78 6.04 15.58 2.38
N ASP A 79 6.28 16.29 1.26
CA ASP A 79 5.28 16.48 0.21
C ASP A 79 4.95 15.18 -0.54
N LEU A 80 5.90 14.26 -0.65
CA LEU A 80 5.66 12.94 -1.23
C LEU A 80 5.33 11.95 -0.12
N VAL A 81 4.21 11.27 -0.27
CA VAL A 81 3.78 10.19 0.64
C VAL A 81 3.70 8.86 -0.10
N LEU A 82 4.29 7.82 0.49
CA LEU A 82 4.22 6.45 0.01
C LEU A 82 3.31 5.65 0.96
N ILE A 83 2.16 5.23 0.48
CA ILE A 83 1.20 4.43 1.24
C ILE A 83 1.47 2.95 0.93
N VAL A 84 1.76 2.17 1.95
CA VAL A 84 2.19 0.76 1.83
C VAL A 84 1.48 -0.08 2.87
N ASN A 85 1.00 -1.28 2.49
CA ASN A 85 0.55 -2.27 3.46
C ASN A 85 1.75 -2.91 4.16
N ASP A 86 1.55 -3.35 5.40
CA ASP A 86 2.59 -3.97 6.23
C ASP A 86 3.05 -5.36 5.72
N ASP A 87 2.33 -5.98 4.78
CA ASP A 87 2.68 -7.23 4.10
C ASP A 87 3.52 -7.05 2.81
N ASN A 88 4.09 -5.87 2.62
CA ASN A 88 4.98 -5.58 1.50
C ASN A 88 6.45 -5.53 1.93
N VAL A 89 7.34 -6.04 1.08
CA VAL A 89 8.80 -5.94 1.25
C VAL A 89 9.35 -4.94 0.24
N PHE A 90 10.11 -3.98 0.74
CA PHE A 90 10.68 -2.90 -0.07
C PHE A 90 11.89 -3.39 -0.88
N PRO A 91 12.01 -3.02 -2.16
CA PRO A 91 13.21 -3.29 -2.94
C PRO A 91 14.36 -2.38 -2.50
N LYS A 92 15.57 -2.76 -2.84
CA LYS A 92 16.74 -1.90 -2.58
C LYS A 92 16.67 -0.62 -3.43
N ASN A 93 17.08 0.52 -2.83
CA ASN A 93 17.05 1.85 -3.46
C ASN A 93 15.62 2.29 -3.86
N TRP A 94 14.61 1.83 -3.15
CA TRP A 94 13.20 2.10 -3.43
C TRP A 94 12.88 3.61 -3.52
N ASP A 95 13.48 4.40 -2.64
CA ASP A 95 13.26 5.84 -2.56
C ASP A 95 13.73 6.59 -3.81
N ILE A 96 14.96 6.31 -4.28
CA ILE A 96 15.51 6.91 -5.51
C ILE A 96 14.71 6.44 -6.74
N LYS A 97 14.33 5.15 -6.80
CA LYS A 97 13.56 4.58 -7.91
C LYS A 97 12.19 5.23 -8.01
N LEU A 98 11.51 5.43 -6.88
CA LEU A 98 10.19 6.06 -6.84
C LEU A 98 10.25 7.56 -7.10
N GLU A 99 11.21 8.29 -6.50
CA GLU A 99 11.40 9.73 -6.78
C GLU A 99 11.66 9.97 -8.28
N ARG A 100 12.45 9.12 -8.93
CA ARG A 100 12.72 9.22 -10.38
C ARG A 100 11.48 8.96 -11.24
N SER A 101 10.57 8.12 -10.76
CA SER A 101 9.32 7.78 -11.45
C SER A 101 8.21 8.80 -11.23
N TYR A 102 8.38 9.71 -10.27
CA TYR A 102 7.34 10.65 -9.90
C TYR A 102 7.14 11.74 -10.98
N GLU A 103 5.89 11.97 -11.32
CA GLU A 103 5.41 13.10 -12.11
C GLU A 103 4.37 13.92 -11.32
N PRO A 104 4.35 15.26 -11.42
CA PRO A 104 3.28 16.06 -10.82
C PRO A 104 1.89 15.65 -11.31
N ASN A 105 0.89 15.76 -10.45
CA ASN A 105 -0.50 15.38 -10.75
C ASN A 105 -0.63 13.91 -11.19
N SER A 106 0.09 13.02 -10.51
CA SER A 106 0.02 11.58 -10.75
C SER A 106 -0.03 10.75 -9.46
N VAL A 107 -0.54 9.54 -9.59
CA VAL A 107 -0.37 8.45 -8.63
C VAL A 107 0.59 7.45 -9.26
N ILE A 108 1.72 7.18 -8.59
CA ILE A 108 2.70 6.19 -9.03
C ILE A 108 2.49 4.90 -8.24
N SER A 109 2.15 3.82 -8.93
CA SER A 109 2.18 2.48 -8.35
C SER A 109 3.46 1.78 -8.77
N PRO A 110 4.36 1.40 -7.84
CA PRO A 110 5.44 0.47 -8.18
C PRO A 110 4.86 -0.85 -8.65
N ASN A 111 5.62 -1.59 -9.43
CA ASN A 111 5.21 -2.94 -9.81
C ASN A 111 5.27 -3.89 -8.60
N GLN A 112 4.74 -5.08 -8.74
CA GLN A 112 4.75 -6.09 -7.67
C GLN A 112 5.32 -7.42 -8.14
N ILE A 113 5.91 -8.13 -7.18
CA ILE A 113 6.31 -9.53 -7.29
C ILE A 113 5.44 -10.31 -6.32
N GLU A 114 4.72 -11.30 -6.80
CA GLU A 114 3.82 -12.13 -5.98
C GLU A 114 4.19 -13.61 -6.07
N PRO A 115 4.04 -14.39 -4.96
CA PRO A 115 4.38 -15.81 -4.93
C PRO A 115 3.37 -16.71 -5.66
N ILE A 116 2.19 -16.18 -5.98
CA ILE A 116 1.08 -16.89 -6.63
C ILE A 116 0.55 -16.10 -7.82
N PRO A 117 -0.14 -16.75 -8.77
CA PRO A 117 -0.77 -16.06 -9.88
C PRO A 117 -1.74 -14.97 -9.41
N SER A 118 -1.60 -13.78 -9.97
CA SER A 118 -2.41 -12.60 -9.71
C SER A 118 -3.42 -12.34 -10.82
N MET A 119 -4.51 -11.62 -10.51
CA MET A 119 -5.39 -11.07 -11.54
C MET A 119 -4.71 -9.96 -12.36
N PHE A 120 -3.62 -9.40 -11.85
CA PHE A 120 -2.84 -8.35 -12.51
C PHE A 120 -1.78 -8.96 -13.40
N ARG A 121 -1.98 -8.90 -14.72
CA ARG A 121 -1.06 -9.47 -15.72
C ARG A 121 0.32 -8.83 -15.74
N GLN A 122 0.45 -7.61 -15.22
CA GLN A 122 1.69 -6.84 -15.14
C GLN A 122 2.57 -7.24 -13.96
N PHE A 123 2.04 -7.98 -12.98
CA PHE A 123 2.83 -8.41 -11.83
C PHE A 123 3.77 -9.55 -12.21
N ILE A 124 4.93 -9.56 -11.58
CA ILE A 124 5.91 -10.64 -11.73
C ILE A 124 5.50 -11.77 -10.79
N ILE A 125 5.28 -12.95 -11.35
CA ILE A 125 4.95 -14.13 -10.53
C ILE A 125 6.24 -14.88 -10.21
N LYS A 126 6.65 -14.80 -8.96
CA LYS A 126 7.86 -15.47 -8.46
C LYS A 126 7.74 -15.74 -6.98
N ASP A 127 7.73 -17.01 -6.60
CA ASP A 127 7.80 -17.41 -5.19
C ASP A 127 9.25 -17.25 -4.69
N LEU A 128 9.46 -16.25 -3.83
CA LEU A 128 10.72 -15.97 -3.15
C LEU A 128 10.63 -16.26 -1.64
N GLY A 129 9.52 -16.85 -1.19
CA GLY A 129 9.23 -17.19 0.20
C GLY A 129 7.86 -16.68 0.62
N ARG A 130 7.23 -17.39 1.56
CA ARG A 130 5.88 -17.08 2.08
C ARG A 130 5.84 -16.95 3.60
N ASP A 131 6.98 -17.07 4.23
CA ASP A 131 7.15 -16.91 5.67
C ASP A 131 8.10 -15.74 5.93
N PRO A 132 7.63 -14.65 6.58
CA PRO A 132 8.44 -13.47 6.83
C PRO A 132 9.69 -13.76 7.68
N ASN A 133 9.65 -14.79 8.55
CA ASN A 133 10.77 -15.13 9.41
C ASN A 133 11.93 -15.81 8.65
N THR A 134 11.64 -16.45 7.53
CA THR A 134 12.63 -17.17 6.70
C THR A 134 12.88 -16.49 5.36
N PHE A 135 12.26 -15.32 5.12
CA PHE A 135 12.40 -14.60 3.86
C PHE A 135 13.83 -14.08 3.65
N ASP A 136 14.45 -14.48 2.55
CA ASP A 136 15.79 -14.02 2.17
C ASP A 136 15.73 -12.67 1.43
N LEU A 137 15.88 -11.60 2.22
CA LEU A 137 15.83 -10.24 1.73
C LEU A 137 16.91 -9.95 0.67
N GLN A 138 18.11 -10.52 0.81
CA GLN A 138 19.20 -10.30 -0.15
C GLN A 138 18.92 -10.99 -1.49
N SER A 139 18.42 -12.21 -1.47
CA SER A 139 17.98 -12.93 -2.68
C SER A 139 16.85 -12.19 -3.40
N TYR A 140 15.89 -11.63 -2.66
CA TYR A 140 14.86 -10.79 -3.24
C TYR A 140 15.43 -9.53 -3.90
N TRP A 141 16.29 -8.78 -3.23
CA TRP A 141 16.92 -7.58 -3.80
C TRP A 141 17.74 -7.87 -5.07
N ASN A 142 18.48 -8.98 -5.07
CA ASN A 142 19.21 -9.41 -6.25
C ASN A 142 18.29 -9.77 -7.41
N PHE A 143 17.19 -10.48 -7.14
CA PHE A 143 16.19 -10.82 -8.15
C PHE A 143 15.51 -9.57 -8.70
N GLU A 144 15.05 -8.67 -7.84
CA GLU A 144 14.37 -7.42 -8.22
C GLU A 144 15.27 -6.52 -9.08
N ASP A 145 16.55 -6.43 -8.73
CA ASP A 145 17.51 -5.63 -9.50
C ASP A 145 17.70 -6.14 -10.93
N LEU A 146 17.55 -7.43 -11.17
CA LEU A 146 17.57 -8.03 -12.51
C LEU A 146 16.30 -7.80 -13.30
N GLN A 147 15.17 -7.55 -12.64
CA GLN A 147 13.86 -7.35 -13.27
C GLN A 147 13.53 -5.88 -13.55
N LYS A 148 14.32 -4.94 -13.03
CA LYS A 148 14.05 -3.51 -13.18
C LYS A 148 14.01 -3.08 -14.65
N ASP A 149 12.97 -2.33 -14.98
CA ASP A 149 12.82 -1.62 -16.25
C ASP A 149 12.41 -0.18 -15.95
N ARG A 150 13.07 0.79 -16.57
CA ARG A 150 12.74 2.23 -16.38
C ARG A 150 11.45 2.65 -17.07
N LYS A 151 10.68 1.70 -17.54
CA LYS A 151 9.39 1.93 -18.16
C LYS A 151 8.39 2.46 -17.15
N ILE A 152 7.62 3.44 -17.57
CA ILE A 152 6.44 3.94 -16.87
C ILE A 152 5.26 3.84 -17.85
N GLU A 153 4.16 3.27 -17.38
CA GLU A 153 2.93 3.11 -18.18
C GLU A 153 1.72 3.68 -17.47
N GLU A 154 0.83 4.32 -18.22
CA GLU A 154 -0.49 4.67 -17.70
C GLU A 154 -1.40 3.43 -17.75
N THR A 155 -1.48 2.75 -16.60
CA THR A 155 -2.26 1.53 -16.46
C THR A 155 -3.23 1.58 -15.30
N GLY A 156 -3.63 0.93 -14.52
CA GLY A 156 -4.35 1.08 -13.26
C GLY A 156 -3.39 1.19 -12.09
N SER A 157 -3.91 1.57 -10.96
CA SER A 157 -3.16 1.68 -9.72
C SER A 157 -3.51 0.55 -8.75
N THR A 158 -2.51 0.16 -7.97
CA THR A 158 -2.61 -0.77 -6.84
C THR A 158 -1.69 -0.27 -5.75
N LEU A 159 -1.97 -0.59 -4.49
CA LEU A 159 -0.99 -0.36 -3.43
C LEU A 159 0.26 -1.23 -3.66
N PRO A 160 1.44 -0.74 -3.28
CA PRO A 160 1.75 0.58 -2.75
C PRO A 160 1.52 1.72 -3.75
N ILE A 161 1.37 2.95 -3.25
CA ILE A 161 1.30 4.16 -4.09
C ILE A 161 2.15 5.30 -3.56
N LEU A 162 2.83 5.98 -4.47
CA LEU A 162 3.46 7.28 -4.21
C LEU A 162 2.58 8.38 -4.79
N ILE A 163 2.27 9.39 -3.98
CA ILE A 163 1.43 10.54 -4.37
C ILE A 163 1.92 11.81 -3.65
N ASN A 164 1.66 12.96 -4.22
CA ASN A 164 1.83 14.21 -3.49
C ASN A 164 0.77 14.34 -2.38
N LYS A 165 1.19 14.70 -1.18
CA LYS A 165 0.32 14.87 -0.01
C LYS A 165 -0.85 15.83 -0.26
N TYR A 166 -0.56 16.97 -0.93
CA TYR A 166 -1.61 17.93 -1.29
C TYR A 166 -2.65 17.31 -2.23
N ASP A 167 -2.21 16.56 -3.25
CA ASP A 167 -3.12 15.89 -4.18
C ASP A 167 -3.96 14.82 -3.47
N TYR A 168 -3.36 14.05 -2.55
CA TYR A 168 -4.10 13.10 -1.71
C TYR A 168 -5.21 13.79 -0.91
N LEU A 169 -4.89 14.89 -0.25
CA LEU A 169 -5.85 15.65 0.55
C LEU A 169 -6.91 16.34 -0.32
N ARG A 170 -6.52 16.86 -1.48
CA ARG A 170 -7.41 17.53 -2.44
C ARG A 170 -8.50 16.60 -2.97
N VAL A 171 -8.20 15.32 -3.18
CA VAL A 171 -9.22 14.32 -3.59
C VAL A 171 -10.02 13.76 -2.41
N GLY A 172 -9.72 14.17 -1.18
CA GLY A 172 -10.44 13.80 0.03
C GLY A 172 -9.98 12.50 0.69
N GLY A 173 -8.77 12.03 0.38
CA GLY A 173 -8.20 10.83 0.99
C GLY A 173 -9.04 9.56 0.77
N TRP A 174 -8.83 8.58 1.62
CA TRP A 174 -9.65 7.37 1.66
C TRP A 174 -10.95 7.63 2.42
N ASP A 175 -12.05 7.07 1.95
CA ASP A 175 -13.36 7.22 2.62
C ASP A 175 -13.41 6.32 3.85
N GLU A 176 -13.49 6.95 5.03
CA GLU A 176 -13.55 6.27 6.32
C GLU A 176 -14.91 5.62 6.62
N SER A 177 -15.91 5.84 5.76
CA SER A 177 -17.26 5.26 5.91
C SER A 177 -17.36 3.84 5.36
N TYR A 178 -16.32 3.35 4.67
CA TYR A 178 -16.29 1.94 4.25
C TYR A 178 -16.17 1.02 5.47
N PRO A 179 -16.98 -0.04 5.54
CA PRO A 179 -16.98 -0.96 6.69
C PRO A 179 -15.71 -1.83 6.76
N GLY A 180 -14.89 -1.85 5.72
CA GLY A 180 -13.65 -2.61 5.63
C GLY A 180 -12.67 -2.01 4.63
N ALA A 181 -11.58 -2.71 4.36
CA ALA A 181 -10.51 -2.26 3.47
C ALA A 181 -10.78 -2.52 1.98
N TRP A 182 -11.88 -3.19 1.64
CA TRP A 182 -12.22 -3.55 0.27
C TRP A 182 -12.80 -2.36 -0.51
N VAL A 183 -12.43 -2.23 -1.79
CA VAL A 183 -12.98 -1.21 -2.71
C VAL A 183 -12.57 0.23 -2.39
N VAL A 184 -12.13 0.54 -1.19
CA VAL A 184 -11.81 1.91 -0.76
C VAL A 184 -10.65 2.50 -1.57
N ASP A 185 -9.63 1.70 -1.86
CA ASP A 185 -8.51 2.07 -2.74
C ASP A 185 -8.98 2.27 -4.20
N TRP A 186 -9.88 1.43 -4.69
CA TRP A 186 -10.47 1.59 -6.03
C TRP A 186 -11.27 2.89 -6.15
N GLU A 187 -12.04 3.23 -5.10
CA GLU A 187 -12.74 4.51 -5.05
C GLU A 187 -11.76 5.67 -5.05
N PHE A 188 -10.71 5.58 -4.24
CA PHE A 188 -9.67 6.62 -4.19
C PHE A 188 -9.05 6.83 -5.57
N PHE A 189 -8.65 5.76 -6.27
CA PHE A 189 -8.11 5.84 -7.62
C PHE A 189 -9.10 6.42 -8.62
N MET A 190 -10.38 6.07 -8.50
CA MET A 190 -11.44 6.66 -9.31
C MET A 190 -11.53 8.17 -9.07
N LYS A 191 -11.53 8.63 -7.81
CA LYS A 191 -11.52 10.06 -7.46
C LYS A 191 -10.29 10.78 -8.03
N CYS A 192 -9.10 10.18 -7.92
CA CYS A 192 -7.90 10.73 -8.54
C CYS A 192 -8.06 10.89 -10.06
N LYS A 193 -8.58 9.88 -10.75
CA LYS A 193 -8.82 9.96 -12.20
C LYS A 193 -9.85 11.04 -12.57
N MET A 194 -10.92 11.19 -11.78
CA MET A 194 -11.93 12.24 -11.96
C MET A 194 -11.34 13.65 -11.84
N THR A 195 -10.29 13.84 -11.06
CA THR A 195 -9.57 15.12 -10.94
C THR A 195 -8.49 15.32 -11.98
N GLY A 196 -8.39 14.42 -12.98
CA GLY A 196 -7.43 14.51 -14.07
C GLY A 196 -6.02 14.03 -13.72
N MET A 197 -5.84 13.30 -12.62
CA MET A 197 -4.54 12.72 -12.29
C MET A 197 -4.22 11.54 -13.20
N LYS A 198 -2.95 11.39 -13.53
CA LYS A 198 -2.44 10.19 -14.22
C LYS A 198 -2.30 9.02 -13.25
N MET A 199 -2.64 7.81 -13.69
CA MET A 199 -2.43 6.56 -12.97
C MET A 199 -1.26 5.81 -13.59
N LEU A 200 -0.07 5.98 -13.03
CA LEU A 200 1.18 5.49 -13.60
C LEU A 200 1.71 4.28 -12.84
N ARG A 201 2.22 3.30 -13.56
CA ARG A 201 2.94 2.16 -13.01
C ARG A 201 4.41 2.26 -13.36
N SER A 202 5.26 2.18 -12.33
CA SER A 202 6.72 2.12 -12.49
C SER A 202 7.22 0.68 -12.43
N TYR A 203 7.95 0.25 -13.47
CA TYR A 203 8.62 -1.05 -13.51
C TYR A 203 10.08 -0.99 -13.04
N ASP A 204 10.56 0.20 -12.66
CA ASP A 204 11.89 0.39 -12.07
C ASP A 204 11.96 -0.03 -10.60
N CYS A 205 10.80 -0.21 -9.98
CA CYS A 205 10.64 -0.54 -8.57
C CYS A 205 9.54 -1.58 -8.41
N SER A 206 9.88 -2.78 -7.91
CA SER A 206 8.91 -3.87 -7.73
C SER A 206 8.92 -4.34 -6.28
N PHE A 207 7.84 -4.10 -5.55
CA PHE A 207 7.66 -4.56 -4.18
C PHE A 207 7.28 -6.04 -4.16
N TYR A 208 7.82 -6.81 -3.19
CA TYR A 208 7.31 -8.14 -2.94
C TYR A 208 6.08 -8.08 -2.04
N HIS A 209 5.02 -8.76 -2.41
CA HIS A 209 3.76 -8.78 -1.69
C HIS A 209 3.42 -10.21 -1.25
N PHE A 210 3.26 -10.41 0.05
CA PHE A 210 3.00 -11.73 0.61
C PHE A 210 1.60 -12.29 0.33
N VAL A 211 0.70 -11.48 -0.18
CA VAL A 211 -0.69 -11.82 -0.55
C VAL A 211 -1.48 -12.43 0.61
N SER A 212 -2.22 -11.59 1.32
CA SER A 212 -3.24 -12.01 2.30
C SER A 212 -2.76 -12.92 3.43
N ILE A 213 -1.59 -12.66 4.01
CA ILE A 213 -1.14 -13.42 5.19
C ILE A 213 -2.14 -13.27 6.35
N GLY A 214 -2.67 -12.07 6.56
CA GLY A 214 -3.59 -11.76 7.66
C GLY A 214 -4.99 -12.38 7.57
N THR A 215 -5.40 -12.97 6.45
CA THR A 215 -6.78 -13.44 6.21
C THR A 215 -6.97 -14.96 6.20
N LYS A 216 -5.92 -15.74 6.54
CA LYS A 216 -5.91 -17.20 6.28
C LYS A 216 -6.60 -18.09 7.32
N SER A 217 -7.07 -17.60 8.47
CA SER A 217 -7.89 -18.42 9.36
C SER A 217 -9.33 -18.52 8.83
N GLN A 218 -9.99 -19.68 8.96
CA GLN A 218 -11.35 -19.87 8.45
C GLN A 218 -12.35 -18.83 8.97
N ASP A 219 -12.23 -18.46 10.24
CA ASP A 219 -13.08 -17.44 10.86
C ASP A 219 -12.82 -16.04 10.28
N ARG A 220 -11.58 -15.72 9.96
CA ARG A 220 -11.20 -14.45 9.30
C ARG A 220 -11.68 -14.40 7.84
N ILE A 221 -11.68 -15.54 7.13
CA ILE A 221 -12.14 -15.61 5.73
C ILE A 221 -13.64 -15.25 5.64
N ALA A 222 -14.49 -15.86 6.46
CA ALA A 222 -15.92 -15.58 6.45
C ALA A 222 -16.22 -14.11 6.80
N HIS A 223 -15.54 -13.56 7.81
CA HIS A 223 -15.67 -12.16 8.19
C HIS A 223 -15.17 -11.22 7.09
N SER A 224 -14.05 -11.53 6.46
CA SER A 224 -13.52 -10.77 5.32
C SER A 224 -14.45 -10.74 4.13
N GLN A 225 -15.08 -11.88 3.77
CA GLN A 225 -16.06 -11.95 2.69
C GLN A 225 -17.33 -11.13 2.98
N MET A 226 -17.78 -11.14 4.24
CA MET A 226 -18.91 -10.30 4.66
C MET A 226 -18.56 -8.81 4.52
N LEU A 227 -17.38 -8.39 4.99
CA LEU A 227 -16.93 -7.00 4.86
C LEU A 227 -16.75 -6.60 3.38
N GLU A 228 -16.20 -7.47 2.55
CA GLU A 228 -16.09 -7.24 1.11
C GLU A 228 -17.45 -6.97 0.48
N GLN A 229 -18.44 -7.81 0.77
CA GLN A 229 -19.80 -7.60 0.28
C GLN A 229 -20.37 -6.26 0.74
N GLN A 230 -20.25 -5.93 2.04
CA GLN A 230 -20.72 -4.67 2.59
C GLN A 230 -20.04 -3.45 1.95
N CYS A 231 -18.74 -3.55 1.66
CA CYS A 231 -18.01 -2.50 0.95
C CYS A 231 -18.53 -2.29 -0.47
N HIS A 232 -18.83 -3.37 -1.19
CA HIS A 232 -19.45 -3.27 -2.52
C HIS A 232 -20.84 -2.67 -2.48
N GLU A 233 -21.68 -3.04 -1.50
CA GLU A 233 -23.01 -2.48 -1.31
C GLU A 233 -22.96 -0.99 -0.98
N TYR A 234 -22.06 -0.59 -0.05
CA TYR A 234 -21.84 0.82 0.28
C TYR A 234 -21.37 1.63 -0.93
N SER A 235 -20.40 1.12 -1.66
CA SER A 235 -19.89 1.73 -2.89
C SER A 235 -21.00 1.92 -3.92
N TYR A 236 -21.83 0.91 -4.14
CA TYR A 236 -22.97 1.00 -5.05
C TYR A 236 -24.01 2.02 -4.57
N TYR A 237 -24.31 2.05 -3.27
CA TYR A 237 -25.21 3.04 -2.69
C TYR A 237 -24.71 4.46 -2.91
N LYS A 238 -23.42 4.71 -2.65
CA LYS A 238 -22.80 6.03 -2.76
C LYS A 238 -22.73 6.53 -4.20
N TRP A 239 -22.30 5.68 -5.12
CA TRP A 239 -22.00 6.07 -6.51
C TRP A 239 -23.08 5.70 -7.51
N ARG A 240 -24.08 4.93 -7.10
CA ARG A 240 -25.13 4.35 -7.97
C ARG A 240 -24.56 3.51 -9.12
N LYS A 241 -23.34 3.06 -9.00
CA LYS A 241 -22.58 2.26 -9.98
C LYS A 241 -21.64 1.31 -9.26
N ARG A 242 -21.30 0.20 -9.89
CA ARG A 242 -20.24 -0.68 -9.41
C ARG A 242 -18.88 -0.06 -9.72
N ILE A 243 -18.06 0.17 -8.70
CA ILE A 243 -16.67 0.57 -8.91
C ILE A 243 -15.89 -0.68 -9.31
N LEU A 244 -15.17 -0.57 -10.42
CA LEU A 244 -14.28 -1.59 -10.92
C LEU A 244 -12.88 -1.37 -10.36
N HIS A 245 -12.13 -2.45 -10.24
CA HIS A 245 -10.76 -2.42 -9.77
C HIS A 245 -9.85 -1.48 -10.59
N ASN A 246 -10.03 -1.41 -11.91
CA ASN A 246 -9.23 -0.53 -12.75
C ASN A 246 -9.90 0.85 -12.89
N PRO A 247 -9.28 1.94 -12.38
CA PRO A 247 -9.83 3.29 -12.48
C PRO A 247 -9.96 3.80 -13.92
N ILE A 248 -9.17 3.26 -14.86
CA ILE A 248 -9.30 3.58 -16.27
C ILE A 248 -10.64 3.07 -16.84
N ASP A 249 -11.06 1.88 -16.41
CA ASP A 249 -12.34 1.32 -16.83
C ASP A 249 -13.52 2.04 -16.19
N ASN A 250 -13.36 2.54 -14.96
CA ASN A 250 -14.38 3.34 -14.28
C ASN A 250 -14.63 4.69 -14.97
N SER A 251 -13.62 5.27 -15.61
CA SER A 251 -13.78 6.56 -16.30
C SER A 251 -14.81 6.52 -17.42
N LYS A 252 -15.06 5.37 -18.04
CA LYS A 252 -16.11 5.15 -19.05
C LYS A 252 -17.54 5.28 -18.51
N TYR A 253 -17.71 5.22 -17.20
CA TYR A 253 -19.02 5.29 -16.54
C TYR A 253 -19.31 6.67 -15.92
N LEU A 254 -18.38 7.61 -16.04
CA LEU A 254 -18.46 8.94 -15.42
C LEU A 254 -18.83 10.03 -16.43
N SER A 255 -19.03 9.66 -17.70
CA SER A 255 -19.52 10.54 -18.77
C SER A 255 -21.03 10.51 -18.86
#